data_b04d26978c0a360eadfcd5de6588a353
#
_entry.id   b04d26978c0a360eadfcd5de6588a353
#
_cell.length_a   1.000
_cell.length_b   1.000
_cell.length_c   1.000
_cell.angle_alpha   90.00
_cell.angle_beta   90.00
_cell.angle_gamma   90.00
#
_symmetry.space_group_name_H-M   'P 1'
#
loop_
_entity.id
_entity.type
_entity.pdbx_description
1 polymer ?
#
loop_
_entity_poly.entity_id
_entity_poly.type
_entity_poly.pdbx_seq_one_letter_code
_entity_poly.pdbx_strand_id
1 'polypeptide(L)'
;MKTGPKPISKLLIPRIMEVLQEAGCDLRAWTITVRVRQVLNRPHLRWETVHKYLEQMVQEQMIFRYEDQTGIVTYSKNPIIREKVLF
;
A
#
# COMPACT_ATOMS: atom_id res chain seq x y z
N MET A 1 2.32 -17.78 26.42
CA MET A 1 2.31 -17.52 25.76
C MET A 1 3.11 -17.25 25.08
N LYS A 2 3.25 -17.40 24.49
CA LYS A 2 3.90 -17.06 23.79
C LYS A 2 3.85 -16.15 23.21
N THR A 3 4.29 -15.67 23.29
CA THR A 3 4.16 -14.63 22.61
C THR A 3 5.03 -14.67 21.53
N GLY A 4 4.62 -14.87 20.42
CA GLY A 4 5.40 -14.80 19.28
C GLY A 4 5.86 -13.41 19.04
N PRO A 5 6.67 -13.21 18.05
CA PRO A 5 7.06 -11.89 17.65
C PRO A 5 5.84 -11.11 17.23
N LYS A 6 5.87 -9.84 17.41
CA LYS A 6 4.78 -9.02 17.01
C LYS A 6 4.49 -9.23 15.56
N PRO A 7 3.21 -9.32 15.21
CA PRO A 7 2.88 -9.44 13.81
C PRO A 7 3.42 -8.25 13.05
N ILE A 8 4.05 -8.50 11.94
CA ILE A 8 4.61 -7.43 11.14
C ILE A 8 3.52 -6.50 10.64
N SER A 9 2.29 -6.98 10.57
CA SER A 9 1.19 -6.15 10.13
C SER A 9 1.00 -4.93 11.02
N LYS A 10 1.30 -5.05 12.32
CA LYS A 10 1.17 -3.91 13.21
C LYS A 10 2.18 -2.82 12.89
N LEU A 11 3.27 -3.16 12.23
CA LEU A 11 4.24 -2.17 11.82
C LEU A 11 4.01 -1.73 10.39
N LEU A 12 3.65 -2.67 9.53
CA LEU A 12 3.54 -2.37 8.12
C LEU A 12 2.31 -1.54 7.77
N ILE A 13 1.16 -1.91 8.30
CA ILE A 13 -0.06 -1.25 7.89
C ILE A 13 -0.03 0.25 8.17
N PRO A 14 0.36 0.71 9.38
CA PRO A 14 0.44 2.14 9.60
C PRO A 14 1.45 2.84 8.71
N ARG A 15 2.58 2.16 8.41
CA ARG A 15 3.59 2.78 7.56
C ARG A 15 3.14 2.87 6.12
N ILE A 16 2.44 1.85 5.62
CA ILE A 16 1.87 1.91 4.29
C ILE A 16 0.88 3.07 4.21
N MET A 17 0.04 3.23 5.22
CA MET A 17 -0.92 4.33 5.23
C MET A 17 -0.21 5.68 5.20
N GLU A 18 0.87 5.83 5.96
CA GLU A 18 1.63 7.06 5.96
C GLU A 18 2.25 7.35 4.60
N VAL A 19 2.81 6.33 3.98
CA VAL A 19 3.43 6.49 2.67
C VAL A 19 2.39 6.96 1.65
N LEU A 20 1.22 6.33 1.66
CA LEU A 20 0.18 6.70 0.72
C LEU A 20 -0.37 8.09 1.00
N GLN A 21 -0.48 8.45 2.27
CA GLN A 21 -0.99 9.76 2.62
C GLN A 21 -0.01 10.85 2.21
N GLU A 22 1.28 10.62 2.43
CA GLU A 22 2.28 11.61 2.07
C GLU A 22 2.42 11.78 0.58
N ALA A 23 2.21 10.70 -0.17
CA ALA A 23 2.34 10.77 -1.61
C ALA A 23 1.26 11.64 -2.24
N GLY A 24 0.07 11.63 -1.66
CA GLY A 24 -1.03 12.41 -2.20
C GLY A 24 -1.53 11.91 -3.55
N CYS A 25 -1.06 10.76 -4.00
CA CYS A 25 -1.48 10.18 -5.28
C CYS A 25 -1.36 8.67 -5.16
N ASP A 26 -1.82 7.96 -6.20
CA ASP A 26 -1.72 6.51 -6.18
C ASP A 26 -0.30 6.08 -6.50
N LEU A 27 0.12 4.99 -5.92
CA LEU A 27 1.46 4.46 -6.08
C LEU A 27 1.39 2.98 -6.42
N ARG A 28 2.39 2.51 -7.17
CA ARG A 28 2.52 1.09 -7.47
C ARG A 28 3.05 0.37 -6.24
N ALA A 29 2.76 -0.93 -6.17
CA ALA A 29 3.19 -1.73 -5.04
C ALA A 29 4.70 -1.67 -4.84
N TRP A 30 5.48 -1.68 -5.94
CA TRP A 30 6.93 -1.61 -5.82
C TRP A 30 7.38 -0.29 -5.21
N THR A 31 6.79 0.81 -5.65
CA THR A 31 7.13 2.12 -5.11
C THR A 31 6.80 2.18 -3.63
N ILE A 32 5.65 1.64 -3.24
CA ILE A 32 5.26 1.60 -1.84
C ILE A 32 6.27 0.77 -1.06
N THR A 33 6.69 -0.37 -1.60
CA THR A 33 7.66 -1.23 -0.94
C THR A 33 8.96 -0.49 -0.68
N VAL A 34 9.47 0.20 -1.68
CA VAL A 34 10.72 0.93 -1.54
C VAL A 34 10.61 1.99 -0.43
N ARG A 35 9.50 2.72 -0.44
CA ARG A 35 9.33 3.77 0.56
C ARG A 35 9.16 3.20 1.96
N VAL A 36 8.42 2.10 2.09
CA VAL A 36 8.23 1.47 3.38
C VAL A 36 9.54 0.91 3.91
N ARG A 37 10.37 0.35 3.03
CA ARG A 37 11.70 -0.12 3.45
C ARG A 37 12.50 1.01 4.08
N GLN A 38 12.41 2.20 3.50
CA GLN A 38 13.15 3.34 4.01
C GLN A 38 12.59 3.80 5.36
N VAL A 39 11.28 3.88 5.45
CA VAL A 39 10.65 4.36 6.68
C VAL A 39 10.90 3.41 7.84
N LEU A 40 10.84 2.10 7.58
CA LEU A 40 11.06 1.11 8.62
C LEU A 40 12.53 0.74 8.79
N ASN A 41 13.41 1.26 7.92
CA ASN A 41 14.82 0.91 7.93
C ASN A 41 14.98 -0.61 7.82
N ARG A 42 14.20 -1.21 6.92
CA ARG A 42 14.24 -2.64 6.68
C ARG A 42 14.48 -2.91 5.20
N PRO A 43 15.75 -2.89 4.76
CA PRO A 43 16.03 -3.01 3.33
C PRO A 43 15.72 -4.38 2.76
N HIS A 44 15.56 -5.39 3.62
CA HIS A 44 15.28 -6.74 3.13
C HIS A 44 13.80 -7.08 3.12
N LEU A 45 12.94 -6.12 3.42
CA LEU A 45 11.52 -6.37 3.39
C LEU A 45 11.09 -6.73 1.97
N ARG A 46 10.40 -7.84 1.81
CA ARG A 46 10.06 -8.33 0.50
C ARG A 46 8.83 -7.64 -0.04
N TRP A 47 8.81 -7.40 -1.35
CA TRP A 47 7.65 -6.74 -1.93
C TRP A 47 6.41 -7.64 -1.87
N GLU A 48 6.62 -8.96 -1.89
CA GLU A 48 5.48 -9.87 -1.76
C GLU A 48 4.76 -9.68 -0.43
N THR A 49 5.52 -9.45 0.63
CA THR A 49 4.93 -9.19 1.93
C THR A 49 4.12 -7.90 1.91
N VAL A 50 4.69 -6.85 1.33
CA VAL A 50 3.99 -5.58 1.22
C VAL A 50 2.75 -5.73 0.37
N HIS A 51 2.87 -6.42 -0.77
CA HIS A 51 1.74 -6.62 -1.66
C HIS A 51 0.62 -7.38 -0.97
N LYS A 52 0.96 -8.38 -0.18
CA LYS A 52 -0.04 -9.15 0.55
C LYS A 52 -0.84 -8.24 1.48
N TYR A 53 -0.16 -7.37 2.20
CA TYR A 53 -0.86 -6.46 3.10
C TYR A 53 -1.64 -5.39 2.35
N LEU A 54 -1.13 -4.94 1.19
CA LEU A 54 -1.88 -4.01 0.38
C LEU A 54 -3.21 -4.62 -0.06
N GLU A 55 -3.19 -5.88 -0.51
CA GLU A 55 -4.42 -6.52 -0.94
C GLU A 55 -5.37 -6.73 0.24
N GLN A 56 -4.84 -7.06 1.40
CA GLN A 56 -5.67 -7.19 2.58
C GLN A 56 -6.31 -5.85 2.94
N MET A 57 -5.55 -4.78 2.89
CA MET A 57 -6.08 -3.45 3.21
C MET A 57 -7.16 -3.02 2.22
N VAL A 58 -7.02 -3.43 0.95
CA VAL A 58 -8.06 -3.16 -0.03
C VAL A 58 -9.33 -3.91 0.35
N GLN A 59 -9.21 -5.18 0.74
CA GLN A 59 -10.36 -5.97 1.13
C GLN A 59 -11.04 -5.39 2.36
N GLU A 60 -10.27 -4.80 3.25
CA GLU A 60 -10.81 -4.19 4.45
C GLU A 60 -11.24 -2.75 4.23
N GLN A 61 -11.17 -2.30 2.99
CA GLN A 61 -11.63 -0.97 2.60
C GLN A 61 -10.84 0.16 3.26
N MET A 62 -9.59 -0.12 3.61
CA MET A 62 -8.71 0.89 4.16
C MET A 62 -8.06 1.73 3.07
N ILE A 63 -7.82 1.13 1.92
CA ILE A 63 -7.22 1.80 0.77
C ILE A 63 -7.95 1.35 -0.49
N PHE A 64 -7.63 1.98 -1.60
CA PHE A 64 -8.28 1.70 -2.87
C PHE A 64 -7.26 1.20 -3.88
N ARG A 65 -7.69 0.26 -4.70
CA ARG A 65 -6.85 -0.34 -5.73
C ARG A 65 -7.40 0.06 -7.09
N TYR A 66 -6.53 0.50 -7.96
CA TYR A 66 -6.90 0.89 -9.32
C TYR A 66 -6.07 0.14 -10.32
N GLU A 67 -6.67 -0.20 -11.44
CA GLU A 67 -5.95 -0.87 -12.50
C GLU A 67 -6.24 -0.09 -13.79
N ASP A 68 -5.20 0.32 -14.50
CA ASP A 68 -5.42 1.09 -15.72
C ASP A 68 -5.59 0.16 -16.90
N GLN A 69 -5.72 0.74 -18.09
CA GLN A 69 -5.99 -0.04 -19.28
C GLN A 69 -4.84 -0.94 -19.66
N THR A 70 -3.64 -0.65 -19.20
CA THR A 70 -2.47 -1.45 -19.52
C THR A 70 -2.23 -2.53 -18.47
N GLY A 71 -3.07 -2.60 -17.45
CA GLY A 71 -2.91 -3.60 -16.41
C GLY A 71 -2.03 -3.17 -15.24
N ILE A 72 -1.64 -1.90 -15.22
CA ILE A 72 -0.81 -1.41 -14.12
C ILE A 72 -1.71 -1.14 -12.92
N VAL A 73 -1.35 -1.75 -11.79
CA VAL A 73 -2.12 -1.63 -10.56
C VAL A 73 -1.46 -0.61 -9.63
N THR A 74 -2.26 0.28 -9.09
CA THR A 74 -1.80 1.27 -8.13
C THR A 74 -2.72 1.27 -6.92
N TYR A 75 -2.24 1.84 -5.83
CA TYR A 75 -2.99 1.89 -4.58
C TYR A 75 -2.99 3.32 -4.06
N SER A 76 -4.09 3.71 -3.43
CA SER A 76 -4.22 5.05 -2.87
C SER A 76 -5.00 5.01 -1.57
N LYS A 77 -4.69 5.88 -0.65
CA LYS A 77 -5.43 5.98 0.60
C LYS A 77 -6.82 6.54 0.37
N ASN A 78 -6.96 7.47 -0.55
CA ASN A 78 -8.24 8.12 -0.84
C ASN A 78 -8.75 7.70 -2.21
N PRO A 79 -10.06 7.68 -2.40
CA PRO A 79 -10.57 7.37 -3.72
C PRO A 79 -10.10 8.40 -4.72
N ILE A 80 -9.63 7.94 -5.85
CA ILE A 80 -9.23 8.83 -6.91
C ILE A 80 -10.42 9.00 -7.79
N ILE A 81 -10.90 10.21 -7.89
CA ILE A 81 -11.97 10.50 -8.76
C ILE A 81 -11.40 10.71 -10.09
N ARG A 82 -11.45 9.71 -10.94
CA ARG A 82 -11.06 9.88 -12.28
C ARG A 82 -12.26 10.36 -12.99
N GLU A 83 -12.38 11.63 -13.09
CA GLU A 83 -13.39 12.17 -13.75
C GLU A 83 -13.46 11.73 -15.10
N LYS A 84 -14.44 11.07 -15.50
CA LYS A 84 -14.66 10.82 -16.76
C LYS A 84 -15.23 11.97 -17.29
N VAL A 85 -14.58 12.54 -18.07
CA VAL A 85 -15.11 13.62 -18.66
C VAL A 85 -16.11 13.19 -19.54
N LEU A 86 -17.24 13.47 -19.27
CA LEU A 86 -18.21 13.12 -20.03
C LEU A 86 -18.58 14.16 -20.81
N PHE A 87 -18.66 14.04 -21.77
CA PHE A 87 -19.22 14.97 -22.52
C PHE A 87 -19.39 14.65 -23.66
#